data_80bcc51e959378b1a14e7933233cdc7a
#
_entry.id   80bcc51e959378b1a14e7933233cdc7a
#
_cell.length_a   1.000
_cell.length_b   1.000
_cell.length_c   1.000
_cell.angle_alpha   90.00
_cell.angle_beta   90.00
_cell.angle_gamma   90.00
#
_symmetry.space_group_name_H-M   'P 1'
#
loop_
_entity.id
_entity.type
_entity.pdbx_description
1 polymer ?
#
loop_
_entity_poly.entity_id
_entity_poly.type
_entity_poly.pdbx_seq_one_letter_code
_entity_poly.pdbx_strand_id
1 'polypeptide(L)'
;MVGIGLLFSTFSDYMIKEIISYSGSYHTEFVGINKDDFNKIKSDKYTYIYENKIGFSKIDSENEYKPYLAILGVNKEYFNELKLVEGVFPKNDSEIVISEHIKSNGGITYNVGDSITLTYGTRKVDGVTTLENSEYKDGETLDIIGSKTYKIVGIVERSNYENYSACGYSVFTLNNDIGNNANLYL
;
A
#
# COMPACT_ATOMS: atom_id res chain seq x y z
N MET A 1 -8.35 1.46 46.33
CA MET A 1 -7.44 2.11 45.36
C MET A 1 -7.05 1.24 44.12
N VAL A 2 -7.69 0.10 43.92
CA VAL A 2 -7.39 -0.82 42.78
C VAL A 2 -8.12 -0.42 41.50
N GLY A 3 -9.24 0.29 41.58
CA GLY A 3 -10.07 0.59 40.41
C GLY A 3 -9.51 1.67 39.43
N ILE A 4 -8.73 2.62 39.95
CA ILE A 4 -8.19 3.73 39.11
C ILE A 4 -7.05 3.25 38.23
N GLY A 5 -6.19 2.36 38.73
CA GLY A 5 -5.08 1.79 37.96
C GLY A 5 -5.55 0.93 36.74
N LEU A 6 -6.63 0.17 36.92
CA LEU A 6 -7.24 -0.63 35.87
C LEU A 6 -7.88 0.25 34.77
N LEU A 7 -8.51 1.36 35.15
CA LEU A 7 -9.08 2.30 34.18
C LEU A 7 -8.00 2.98 33.32
N PHE A 8 -6.88 3.36 33.93
CA PHE A 8 -5.77 3.98 33.19
C PHE A 8 -5.09 2.98 32.27
N SER A 9 -4.86 1.73 32.66
CA SER A 9 -4.26 0.71 31.76
C SER A 9 -5.19 0.39 30.59
N THR A 10 -6.49 0.20 30.85
CA THR A 10 -7.47 -0.07 29.79
C THR A 10 -7.59 1.08 28.79
N PHE A 11 -7.57 2.33 29.29
CA PHE A 11 -7.60 3.51 28.41
C PHE A 11 -6.30 3.65 27.60
N SER A 12 -5.15 3.41 28.21
CA SER A 12 -3.85 3.43 27.53
C SER A 12 -3.78 2.34 26.44
N ASP A 13 -4.22 1.12 26.75
CA ASP A 13 -4.26 0.01 25.79
C ASP A 13 -5.24 0.29 24.64
N TYR A 14 -6.37 0.94 24.92
CA TYR A 14 -7.30 1.38 23.90
C TYR A 14 -6.68 2.44 22.99
N MET A 15 -6.07 3.48 23.57
CA MET A 15 -5.41 4.54 22.79
C MET A 15 -4.26 4.02 21.92
N ILE A 16 -3.46 3.08 22.44
CA ILE A 16 -2.40 2.43 21.67
C ILE A 16 -2.99 1.65 20.49
N LYS A 17 -4.04 0.88 20.70
CA LYS A 17 -4.73 0.15 19.62
C LYS A 17 -5.32 1.09 18.58
N GLU A 18 -5.93 2.19 19.01
CA GLU A 18 -6.44 3.23 18.09
C GLU A 18 -5.30 3.84 17.28
N ILE A 19 -4.18 4.23 17.89
CA ILE A 19 -3.02 4.79 17.17
C ILE A 19 -2.47 3.77 16.17
N ILE A 20 -2.29 2.51 16.57
CA ILE A 20 -1.82 1.45 15.67
C ILE A 20 -2.79 1.24 14.51
N SER A 21 -4.11 1.34 14.75
CA SER A 21 -5.12 1.18 13.69
C SER A 21 -5.10 2.29 12.64
N TYR A 22 -4.66 3.50 13.01
CA TYR A 22 -4.58 4.65 12.08
C TYR A 22 -3.20 4.86 11.47
N SER A 23 -2.14 4.50 12.18
CA SER A 23 -0.76 4.84 11.82
C SER A 23 0.10 3.62 11.46
N GLY A 24 -0.42 2.40 11.65
CA GLY A 24 0.37 1.17 11.54
C GLY A 24 1.12 0.84 12.84
N SER A 25 1.73 -0.35 12.90
CA SER A 25 2.40 -0.88 14.09
C SER A 25 3.88 -0.49 14.19
N TYR A 26 4.35 0.43 13.36
CA TYR A 26 5.76 0.82 13.30
C TYR A 26 6.11 1.98 14.23
N HIS A 27 7.39 2.06 14.58
CA HIS A 27 7.96 3.12 15.43
C HIS A 27 8.73 4.17 14.63
N THR A 28 9.19 3.83 13.44
CA THR A 28 10.02 4.70 12.58
C THR A 28 9.73 4.41 11.12
N GLU A 29 9.58 5.46 10.33
CA GLU A 29 9.46 5.40 8.89
C GLU A 29 10.68 6.06 8.23
N PHE A 30 11.22 5.41 7.20
CA PHE A 30 12.21 5.96 6.29
C PHE A 30 11.59 6.05 4.90
N VAL A 31 11.56 7.23 4.33
CA VAL A 31 10.91 7.50 3.03
C VAL A 31 11.95 7.60 1.93
N GLY A 32 11.68 6.95 0.80
CA GLY A 32 12.49 7.10 -0.41
C GLY A 32 13.90 6.51 -0.31
N ILE A 33 14.08 5.46 0.49
CA ILE A 33 15.39 4.80 0.64
C ILE A 33 15.68 3.84 -0.52
N ASN A 34 16.95 3.57 -0.72
CA ASN A 34 17.45 2.55 -1.64
C ASN A 34 18.09 1.37 -0.90
N LYS A 35 18.56 0.39 -1.65
CA LYS A 35 19.19 -0.83 -1.11
C LYS A 35 20.44 -0.54 -0.27
N ASP A 36 21.25 0.46 -0.66
CA ASP A 36 22.47 0.82 0.06
C ASP A 36 22.14 1.47 1.41
N ASP A 37 21.13 2.32 1.45
CA ASP A 37 20.64 2.93 2.70
C ASP A 37 20.05 1.87 3.63
N PHE A 38 19.24 0.95 3.08
CA PHE A 38 18.74 -0.19 3.85
C PHE A 38 19.86 -1.02 4.47
N ASN A 39 20.92 -1.34 3.70
CA ASN A 39 22.04 -2.12 4.20
C ASN A 39 22.81 -1.43 5.35
N LYS A 40 22.79 -0.10 5.43
CA LYS A 40 23.40 0.67 6.53
C LYS A 40 22.60 0.61 7.83
N ILE A 41 21.26 0.50 7.74
CA ILE A 41 20.36 0.50 8.90
C ILE A 41 19.89 -0.90 9.30
N LYS A 42 20.10 -1.90 8.45
CA LYS A 42 19.68 -3.28 8.69
C LYS A 42 20.33 -3.85 9.96
N SER A 43 19.51 -4.44 10.82
CA SER A 43 19.93 -5.13 12.05
C SER A 43 19.00 -6.30 12.32
N ASP A 44 19.54 -7.41 12.82
CA ASP A 44 18.75 -8.60 13.18
C ASP A 44 17.81 -8.38 14.39
N LYS A 45 17.89 -7.19 15.00
CA LYS A 45 17.04 -6.81 16.15
C LYS A 45 15.64 -6.35 15.77
N TYR A 46 15.39 -6.05 14.48
CA TYR A 46 14.17 -5.43 14.03
C TYR A 46 13.49 -6.27 12.94
N THR A 47 12.17 -6.25 12.94
CA THR A 47 11.37 -6.67 11.80
C THR A 47 11.19 -5.48 10.89
N TYR A 48 11.44 -5.68 9.60
CA TYR A 48 11.33 -4.64 8.59
C TYR A 48 10.13 -4.91 7.71
N ILE A 49 9.27 -3.93 7.56
CA ILE A 49 8.26 -3.92 6.50
C ILE A 49 8.59 -2.81 5.52
N TYR A 50 8.44 -3.06 4.23
CA TYR A 50 8.67 -2.05 3.21
C TYR A 50 7.72 -2.17 2.03
N GLU A 51 7.53 -1.05 1.37
CA GLU A 51 6.80 -0.92 0.12
C GLU A 51 7.64 -0.24 -0.95
N ASN A 52 7.73 -0.86 -2.11
CA ASN A 52 8.31 -0.28 -3.32
C ASN A 52 7.18 0.29 -4.17
N LYS A 53 7.27 1.56 -4.53
CA LYS A 53 6.30 2.19 -5.43
C LYS A 53 6.61 1.78 -6.86
N ILE A 54 5.82 0.85 -7.43
CA ILE A 54 6.01 0.33 -8.79
C ILE A 54 5.46 1.30 -9.82
N GLY A 55 4.27 1.84 -9.60
CA GLY A 55 3.65 2.80 -10.49
C GLY A 55 2.14 2.84 -10.36
N PHE A 56 1.52 3.61 -11.25
CA PHE A 56 0.08 3.80 -11.34
C PHE A 56 -0.46 3.23 -12.64
N SER A 57 -1.58 2.53 -12.60
CA SER A 57 -2.33 2.09 -13.77
C SER A 57 -3.67 2.79 -13.81
N LYS A 58 -4.00 3.41 -14.94
CA LYS A 58 -5.28 4.10 -15.11
C LYS A 58 -6.42 3.09 -15.16
N ILE A 59 -7.54 3.42 -14.54
CA ILE A 59 -8.78 2.63 -14.51
C ILE A 59 -9.98 3.52 -14.78
N ASP A 60 -11.09 2.91 -15.15
CA ASP A 60 -12.36 3.61 -15.37
C ASP A 60 -13.17 3.65 -14.05
N SER A 61 -12.68 4.43 -13.11
CA SER A 61 -13.27 4.62 -11.79
C SER A 61 -14.46 5.58 -11.87
N GLU A 62 -15.56 5.29 -11.17
CA GLU A 62 -16.67 6.23 -10.95
C GLU A 62 -16.25 7.44 -10.10
N ASN A 63 -15.18 7.31 -9.33
CA ASN A 63 -14.58 8.41 -8.58
C ASN A 63 -13.50 9.10 -9.41
N GLU A 64 -13.81 10.27 -9.95
CA GLU A 64 -12.90 11.08 -10.79
C GLU A 64 -11.59 11.48 -10.08
N TYR A 65 -11.60 11.57 -8.74
CA TYR A 65 -10.42 11.88 -7.93
C TYR A 65 -9.55 10.65 -7.61
N LYS A 66 -10.00 9.44 -7.98
CA LYS A 66 -9.28 8.18 -7.81
C LYS A 66 -9.21 7.38 -9.12
N PRO A 67 -8.60 7.92 -10.19
CA PRO A 67 -8.58 7.30 -11.50
C PRO A 67 -7.52 6.19 -11.65
N TYR A 68 -6.85 5.77 -10.59
CA TYR A 68 -5.71 4.84 -10.68
C TYR A 68 -5.82 3.64 -9.75
N LEU A 69 -5.08 2.58 -10.13
CA LEU A 69 -4.52 1.60 -9.20
C LEU A 69 -3.08 2.01 -8.88
N ALA A 70 -2.75 2.12 -7.60
CA ALA A 70 -1.39 2.33 -7.10
C ALA A 70 -0.77 0.95 -6.82
N ILE A 71 0.23 0.56 -7.60
CA ILE A 71 0.86 -0.76 -7.54
C ILE A 71 2.07 -0.70 -6.61
N LEU A 72 2.02 -1.47 -5.54
CA LEU A 72 3.02 -1.54 -4.48
C LEU A 72 3.63 -2.94 -4.42
N GLY A 73 4.94 -3.02 -4.51
CA GLY A 73 5.71 -4.23 -4.26
C GLY A 73 6.14 -4.28 -2.81
N VAL A 74 5.62 -5.23 -2.03
CA VAL A 74 5.83 -5.30 -0.59
C VAL A 74 6.52 -6.60 -0.20
N ASN A 75 7.27 -6.60 0.93
CA ASN A 75 7.80 -7.82 1.48
C ASN A 75 6.73 -8.66 2.19
N LYS A 76 7.09 -9.89 2.52
CA LYS A 76 6.14 -10.84 3.12
C LYS A 76 5.58 -10.34 4.46
N GLU A 77 6.40 -9.67 5.25
CA GLU A 77 6.04 -9.15 6.57
C GLU A 77 4.98 -8.05 6.49
N TYR A 78 4.96 -7.27 5.39
CA TYR A 78 3.96 -6.24 5.15
C TYR A 78 2.53 -6.80 5.10
N PHE A 79 2.36 -8.03 4.63
CA PHE A 79 1.03 -8.66 4.57
C PHE A 79 0.40 -8.90 5.95
N ASN A 80 1.19 -8.89 7.03
CA ASN A 80 0.65 -8.97 8.39
C ASN A 80 -0.08 -7.69 8.81
N GLU A 81 0.18 -6.57 8.13
CA GLU A 81 -0.48 -5.28 8.35
C GLU A 81 -1.78 -5.14 7.54
N LEU A 82 -2.05 -6.07 6.62
CA LEU A 82 -3.24 -6.06 5.79
C LEU A 82 -4.28 -7.05 6.33
N LYS A 83 -5.53 -6.65 6.27
CA LYS A 83 -6.63 -7.52 6.63
C LYS A 83 -7.23 -8.14 5.37
N LEU A 84 -7.08 -9.47 5.25
CA LEU A 84 -7.63 -10.24 4.15
C LEU A 84 -9.15 -10.37 4.30
N VAL A 85 -9.89 -10.02 3.24
CA VAL A 85 -11.35 -10.18 3.15
C VAL A 85 -11.70 -11.48 2.45
N GLU A 86 -10.98 -11.81 1.35
CA GLU A 86 -11.22 -12.98 0.54
C GLU A 86 -9.91 -13.48 -0.10
N GLY A 87 -9.79 -14.80 -0.31
CA GLY A 87 -8.66 -15.42 -1.01
C GLY A 87 -7.44 -15.64 -0.14
N VAL A 88 -6.25 -15.37 -0.68
CA VAL A 88 -4.95 -15.57 -0.03
C VAL A 88 -3.99 -14.42 -0.37
N PHE A 89 -2.91 -14.27 0.39
CA PHE A 89 -1.85 -13.33 0.05
C PHE A 89 -0.96 -13.84 -1.10
N PRO A 90 -0.37 -12.92 -1.90
CA PRO A 90 0.55 -13.24 -2.99
C PRO A 90 1.74 -14.07 -2.52
N LYS A 91 2.14 -15.06 -3.35
CA LYS A 91 3.31 -15.90 -3.14
C LYS A 91 4.49 -15.55 -4.05
N ASN A 92 4.23 -14.73 -5.06
CA ASN A 92 5.21 -14.27 -6.03
C ASN A 92 4.79 -12.93 -6.61
N ASP A 93 5.64 -12.36 -7.47
CA ASP A 93 5.47 -11.04 -8.08
C ASP A 93 4.45 -10.98 -9.23
N SER A 94 3.85 -12.12 -9.60
CA SER A 94 2.79 -12.21 -10.62
C SER A 94 1.40 -12.34 -10.02
N GLU A 95 1.32 -12.39 -8.70
CA GLU A 95 0.09 -12.42 -7.93
C GLU A 95 -0.13 -11.10 -7.20
N ILE A 96 -1.40 -10.69 -7.09
CA ILE A 96 -1.79 -9.46 -6.39
C ILE A 96 -2.98 -9.68 -5.46
N VAL A 97 -3.04 -8.84 -4.42
CA VAL A 97 -4.27 -8.53 -3.71
C VAL A 97 -4.69 -7.10 -4.01
N ILE A 98 -6.00 -6.87 -4.07
CA ILE A 98 -6.60 -5.57 -4.39
C ILE A 98 -7.45 -5.10 -3.21
N SER A 99 -7.43 -3.81 -2.93
CA SER A 99 -8.29 -3.22 -1.90
C SER A 99 -9.77 -3.30 -2.30
N GLU A 100 -10.64 -3.78 -1.39
CA GLU A 100 -12.10 -3.78 -1.59
C GLU A 100 -12.68 -2.37 -1.76
N HIS A 101 -11.95 -1.35 -1.31
CA HIS A 101 -12.34 0.05 -1.41
C HIS A 101 -12.61 0.48 -2.87
N ILE A 102 -11.97 -0.18 -3.85
CA ILE A 102 -12.22 0.09 -5.26
C ILE A 102 -13.69 -0.23 -5.65
N LYS A 103 -14.29 -1.26 -5.06
CA LYS A 103 -15.67 -1.62 -5.33
C LYS A 103 -16.64 -0.61 -4.75
N SER A 104 -16.43 -0.21 -3.49
CA SER A 104 -17.36 0.67 -2.78
C SER A 104 -17.23 2.15 -3.18
N ASN A 105 -16.07 2.57 -3.68
CA ASN A 105 -15.74 3.96 -3.99
C ASN A 105 -15.53 4.21 -5.50
N GLY A 106 -14.99 3.23 -6.23
CA GLY A 106 -14.69 3.34 -7.66
C GLY A 106 -15.65 2.61 -8.57
N GLY A 107 -16.64 1.88 -8.02
CA GLY A 107 -17.64 1.15 -8.79
C GLY A 107 -17.11 -0.08 -9.52
N ILE A 108 -15.85 -0.46 -9.35
CA ILE A 108 -15.21 -1.55 -10.08
C ILE A 108 -15.16 -2.80 -9.21
N THR A 109 -15.64 -3.92 -9.72
CA THR A 109 -15.58 -5.22 -9.04
C THR A 109 -14.51 -6.09 -9.69
N TYR A 110 -13.56 -6.55 -8.89
CA TYR A 110 -12.61 -7.60 -9.22
C TYR A 110 -12.91 -8.86 -8.41
N ASN A 111 -12.65 -10.04 -9.01
CA ASN A 111 -12.88 -11.30 -8.34
C ASN A 111 -11.56 -12.04 -8.12
N VAL A 112 -11.48 -12.80 -7.03
CA VAL A 112 -10.38 -13.73 -6.80
C VAL A 112 -10.36 -14.79 -7.91
N GLY A 113 -9.19 -15.00 -8.52
CA GLY A 113 -8.99 -15.90 -9.66
C GLY A 113 -8.91 -15.19 -11.01
N ASP A 114 -9.39 -13.95 -11.12
CA ASP A 114 -9.28 -13.16 -12.35
C ASP A 114 -7.83 -12.82 -12.68
N SER A 115 -7.56 -12.60 -13.97
CA SER A 115 -6.28 -12.06 -14.43
C SER A 115 -6.50 -10.65 -15.00
N ILE A 116 -5.63 -9.72 -14.62
CA ILE A 116 -5.67 -8.34 -15.07
C ILE A 116 -4.31 -7.92 -15.64
N THR A 117 -4.32 -7.27 -16.79
CA THR A 117 -3.12 -6.65 -17.35
C THR A 117 -3.10 -5.17 -16.99
N LEU A 118 -2.12 -4.76 -16.21
CA LEU A 118 -1.93 -3.38 -15.78
C LEU A 118 -0.81 -2.75 -16.62
N THR A 119 -1.17 -1.74 -17.41
CA THR A 119 -0.22 -0.84 -18.06
C THR A 119 0.04 0.30 -17.10
N TYR A 120 1.26 0.43 -16.61
CA TYR A 120 1.58 1.31 -15.50
C TYR A 120 2.71 2.28 -15.81
N GLY A 121 2.72 3.36 -15.08
CA GLY A 121 3.69 4.44 -15.24
C GLY A 121 3.82 5.32 -14.00
N THR A 122 4.60 6.38 -14.16
CA THR A 122 4.74 7.44 -13.17
C THR A 122 3.74 8.56 -13.48
N ARG A 123 3.20 9.19 -12.44
CA ARG A 123 2.36 10.38 -12.59
C ARG A 123 3.22 11.58 -12.93
N LYS A 124 2.73 12.43 -13.81
CA LYS A 124 3.30 13.75 -14.11
C LYS A 124 2.32 14.83 -13.71
N VAL A 125 2.61 15.46 -12.58
CA VAL A 125 1.77 16.47 -11.95
C VAL A 125 2.48 17.83 -12.07
N ASP A 126 1.85 18.81 -12.69
CA ASP A 126 2.45 20.13 -12.94
C ASP A 126 3.85 20.08 -13.57
N GLY A 127 4.07 19.10 -14.47
CA GLY A 127 5.36 18.87 -15.12
C GLY A 127 6.37 18.08 -14.29
N VAL A 128 6.07 17.73 -13.04
CA VAL A 128 6.94 16.97 -12.14
C VAL A 128 6.53 15.49 -12.12
N THR A 129 7.49 14.61 -12.37
CA THR A 129 7.28 13.15 -12.27
C THR A 129 7.26 12.72 -10.81
N THR A 130 6.25 11.91 -10.43
CA THR A 130 6.10 11.40 -9.07
C THR A 130 5.57 9.97 -9.03
N LEU A 131 5.91 9.25 -7.98
CA LEU A 131 5.33 7.95 -7.58
C LEU A 131 4.50 8.08 -6.29
N GLU A 132 4.30 9.32 -5.80
CA GLU A 132 3.49 9.53 -4.60
C GLU A 132 2.01 9.30 -4.88
N ASN A 133 1.35 8.51 -4.03
CA ASN A 133 -0.10 8.30 -4.06
C ASN A 133 -0.81 9.44 -3.32
N SER A 134 -0.51 10.66 -3.76
CA SER A 134 -1.10 11.91 -3.26
C SER A 134 -2.37 12.25 -4.03
N GLU A 135 -3.00 13.34 -3.67
CA GLU A 135 -4.21 13.87 -4.30
C GLU A 135 -4.09 13.97 -5.83
N TYR A 136 -5.17 13.62 -6.53
CA TYR A 136 -5.29 13.79 -7.98
C TYR A 136 -5.30 15.28 -8.35
N LYS A 137 -4.62 15.61 -9.44
CA LYS A 137 -4.62 16.96 -10.02
C LYS A 137 -5.14 16.93 -11.45
N ASP A 138 -6.08 17.81 -11.76
CA ASP A 138 -6.59 17.95 -13.11
C ASP A 138 -5.47 18.21 -14.12
N GLY A 139 -5.53 17.50 -15.25
CA GLY A 139 -4.53 17.64 -16.31
C GLY A 139 -3.25 16.84 -16.08
N GLU A 140 -3.13 16.09 -14.97
CA GLU A 140 -2.00 15.18 -14.82
C GLU A 140 -2.02 14.04 -15.85
N THR A 141 -0.84 13.52 -16.19
CA THR A 141 -0.66 12.44 -17.17
C THR A 141 0.13 11.29 -16.55
N LEU A 142 0.07 10.13 -17.22
CA LEU A 142 0.91 8.97 -16.91
C LEU A 142 1.99 8.82 -17.98
N ASP A 143 3.25 8.86 -17.55
CA ASP A 143 4.39 8.45 -18.36
C ASP A 143 4.55 6.92 -18.20
N ILE A 144 4.12 6.16 -19.22
CA ILE A 144 4.10 4.70 -19.17
C ILE A 144 5.52 4.13 -19.14
N ILE A 145 5.78 3.23 -18.19
CA ILE A 145 7.07 2.58 -18.00
C ILE A 145 7.01 1.05 -18.18
N GLY A 146 5.81 0.46 -18.18
CA GLY A 146 5.67 -0.98 -18.37
C GLY A 146 4.25 -1.47 -18.42
N SER A 147 4.14 -2.78 -18.65
CA SER A 147 2.87 -3.51 -18.58
C SER A 147 3.14 -4.90 -18.02
N LYS A 148 2.29 -5.39 -17.14
CA LYS A 148 2.40 -6.71 -16.52
C LYS A 148 1.02 -7.30 -16.27
N THR A 149 0.89 -8.60 -16.55
CA THR A 149 -0.31 -9.36 -16.22
C THR A 149 -0.15 -9.96 -14.83
N TYR A 150 -1.16 -9.74 -14.00
CA TYR A 150 -1.24 -10.26 -12.64
C TYR A 150 -2.46 -11.16 -12.47
N LYS A 151 -2.33 -12.16 -11.61
CA LYS A 151 -3.46 -12.94 -11.10
C LYS A 151 -3.94 -12.33 -9.79
N ILE A 152 -5.23 -12.04 -9.67
CA ILE A 152 -5.85 -11.60 -8.43
C ILE A 152 -6.03 -12.82 -7.54
N VAL A 153 -5.33 -12.88 -6.42
CA VAL A 153 -5.38 -14.02 -5.48
C VAL A 153 -6.11 -13.71 -4.19
N GLY A 154 -6.40 -12.44 -3.94
CA GLY A 154 -7.19 -12.03 -2.77
C GLY A 154 -7.66 -10.58 -2.82
N ILE A 155 -8.60 -10.31 -1.94
CA ILE A 155 -9.15 -8.98 -1.67
C ILE A 155 -8.80 -8.63 -0.23
N VAL A 156 -8.34 -7.39 0.00
CA VAL A 156 -7.99 -6.87 1.32
C VAL A 156 -8.83 -5.66 1.69
N GLU A 157 -9.04 -5.40 2.97
CA GLU A 157 -9.59 -4.12 3.42
C GLU A 157 -8.68 -2.96 2.94
N ARG A 158 -9.21 -1.74 2.95
CA ARG A 158 -8.38 -0.57 2.67
C ARG A 158 -7.21 -0.53 3.65
N SER A 159 -5.99 -0.40 3.12
CA SER A 159 -4.79 -0.29 3.93
C SER A 159 -4.78 1.00 4.75
N ASN A 160 -4.35 0.91 6.01
CA ASN A 160 -4.13 2.09 6.87
C ASN A 160 -3.01 3.01 6.37
N TYR A 161 -2.11 2.49 5.52
CA TYR A 161 -1.05 3.26 4.86
C TYR A 161 -1.54 4.03 3.62
N GLU A 162 -2.76 3.76 3.13
CA GLU A 162 -3.36 4.51 2.03
C GLU A 162 -3.92 5.84 2.53
N ASN A 163 -3.29 6.96 2.13
CA ASN A 163 -3.77 8.30 2.48
C ASN A 163 -5.24 8.47 2.05
N TYR A 164 -6.00 9.23 2.84
CA TYR A 164 -7.41 9.51 2.54
C TYR A 164 -7.60 10.18 1.17
N SER A 165 -6.72 11.13 0.82
CA SER A 165 -6.74 11.85 -0.46
C SER A 165 -5.97 11.15 -1.58
N ALA A 166 -5.50 9.90 -1.38
CA ALA A 166 -4.78 9.14 -2.39
C ALA A 166 -5.58 9.03 -3.70
N CYS A 167 -4.92 9.28 -4.84
CA CYS A 167 -5.54 9.21 -6.17
C CYS A 167 -5.62 7.79 -6.73
N GLY A 168 -4.98 6.81 -6.09
CA GLY A 168 -4.97 5.41 -6.49
C GLY A 168 -5.47 4.50 -5.39
N TYR A 169 -6.21 3.45 -5.77
CA TYR A 169 -6.52 2.33 -4.90
C TYR A 169 -5.32 1.41 -4.80
N SER A 170 -4.97 0.99 -3.60
CA SER A 170 -3.78 0.19 -3.37
C SER A 170 -3.93 -1.24 -3.90
N VAL A 171 -2.91 -1.68 -4.62
CA VAL A 171 -2.72 -3.05 -5.12
C VAL A 171 -1.35 -3.54 -4.66
N PHE A 172 -1.31 -4.70 -4.01
CA PHE A 172 -0.08 -5.21 -3.42
C PHE A 172 0.35 -6.50 -4.11
N THR A 173 1.64 -6.57 -4.47
CA THR A 173 2.32 -7.77 -4.96
C THR A 173 3.52 -8.10 -4.08
N LEU A 174 3.92 -9.38 -4.03
CA LEU A 174 5.13 -9.76 -3.30
C LEU A 174 6.37 -9.25 -4.04
N ASN A 175 7.23 -8.55 -3.32
CA ASN A 175 8.55 -8.16 -3.78
C ASN A 175 9.54 -8.28 -2.60
N ASN A 176 10.50 -9.19 -2.71
CA ASN A 176 11.47 -9.47 -1.65
C ASN A 176 12.73 -8.60 -1.73
N ASP A 177 12.85 -7.76 -2.74
CA ASP A 177 13.96 -6.83 -2.91
C ASP A 177 13.52 -5.39 -2.67
N ILE A 178 14.28 -4.67 -1.85
CA ILE A 178 14.06 -3.24 -1.68
C ILE A 178 14.51 -2.49 -2.94
N GLY A 179 13.65 -1.65 -3.47
CA GLY A 179 13.89 -0.85 -4.67
C GLY A 179 14.71 0.42 -4.41
N ASN A 180 14.71 1.32 -5.40
CA ASN A 180 15.44 2.59 -5.31
C ASN A 180 14.61 3.75 -4.71
N ASN A 181 13.34 3.52 -4.41
CA ASN A 181 12.44 4.51 -3.82
C ASN A 181 11.39 3.79 -2.97
N ALA A 182 11.86 3.15 -1.93
CA ALA A 182 11.02 2.40 -1.01
C ALA A 182 10.72 3.19 0.26
N ASN A 183 9.54 2.98 0.82
CA ASN A 183 9.27 3.33 2.21
C ASN A 183 9.56 2.11 3.08
N LEU A 184 10.28 2.32 4.16
CA LEU A 184 10.66 1.29 5.13
C LEU A 184 10.12 1.67 6.50
N TYR A 185 9.51 0.70 7.15
CA TYR A 185 8.92 0.85 8.49
C TYR A 185 9.58 -0.15 9.46
N LEU A 186 9.84 0.30 10.70
CA LEU A 186 10.45 -0.46 11.79
C LEU A 186 9.53 -0.54 13.01
#